data_0fc6643c292251c58b01ab7235f0e26b
#
_entry.id   0fc6643c292251c58b01ab7235f0e26b
#
_cell.length_a   1.000
_cell.length_b   1.000
_cell.length_c   1.000
_cell.angle_alpha   90.00
_cell.angle_beta   90.00
_cell.angle_gamma   90.00
#
_symmetry.space_group_name_H-M   'P 1'
#
loop_
_entity.id
_entity.type
_entity.pdbx_description
1 polymer ?
#
loop_
_entity_poly.entity_id
_entity_poly.type
_entity_poly.pdbx_seq_one_letter_code
_entity_poly.pdbx_strand_id
1 'polypeptide(L)'
;MYKFILVLLSVVSTALASIYGQCTGRSGICIDTGTCTSYGGTYSSGNCPGDPEDVKCCDNISCKSSDGRTGTCSFTCSGDTVSGQCPGGSDFKCCLGSSEGDYYGPCYGGGGACINIDTVSCETSYVSGKCPGGTSIKCCVAGDKPSWYINQLDYTETVVIIDGEKKSVATDGCGLSSLSMGIASMLGNFLDPTDLFREANDAGYYYGAGFGHDALIFLGNNHGVSVDWTDDIDAVYSALEAGKGVIFHVGPENIYSFTHGGHYIYLHGAKTQNNIKKVYVFDPNGSNNYKNVLFALKRSDGGIEVAQKGTGVDFGIITQL
;
A
#
# COMPACT_ATOMS: atom_id res chain seq x y z
N MET A 1 64.02 27.31 -6.72
CA MET A 1 62.66 26.85 -7.14
C MET A 1 62.35 25.48 -6.49
N TYR A 2 61.65 25.49 -5.38
CA TYR A 2 61.23 24.24 -4.73
C TYR A 2 59.82 23.90 -5.23
N LYS A 3 59.68 22.73 -5.89
CA LYS A 3 58.39 22.17 -6.27
C LYS A 3 57.81 21.41 -5.08
N PHE A 4 56.73 21.94 -4.49
CA PHE A 4 55.91 21.21 -3.55
C PHE A 4 55.03 20.21 -4.34
N ILE A 5 55.25 18.92 -4.11
CA ILE A 5 54.34 17.86 -4.57
C ILE A 5 53.30 17.71 -3.49
N LEU A 6 52.07 18.16 -3.80
CA LEU A 6 50.87 17.86 -2.97
C LEU A 6 50.44 16.42 -3.24
N VAL A 7 50.67 15.52 -2.30
CA VAL A 7 50.08 14.17 -2.32
C VAL A 7 48.69 14.30 -1.73
N LEU A 8 47.68 14.23 -2.60
CA LEU A 8 46.29 14.07 -2.20
C LEU A 8 46.10 12.63 -1.71
N LEU A 9 46.09 12.44 -0.40
CA LEU A 9 45.54 11.20 0.20
C LEU A 9 44.03 11.25 0.05
N SER A 10 43.51 10.48 -0.91
CA SER A 10 42.10 10.13 -0.94
C SER A 10 41.80 9.17 0.23
N VAL A 11 41.20 9.70 1.29
CA VAL A 11 40.64 8.87 2.36
C VAL A 11 39.41 8.20 1.74
N VAL A 12 39.57 6.96 1.27
CA VAL A 12 38.45 6.08 0.99
C VAL A 12 37.87 5.71 2.35
N SER A 13 36.79 6.39 2.73
CA SER A 13 35.97 5.99 3.88
C SER A 13 35.28 4.68 3.50
N THR A 14 35.91 3.57 3.82
CA THR A 14 35.22 2.28 3.87
C THR A 14 34.27 2.36 5.05
N ALA A 15 32.98 2.56 4.78
CA ALA A 15 31.94 2.33 5.77
C ALA A 15 32.04 0.86 6.15
N LEU A 16 32.60 0.58 7.32
CA LEU A 16 32.55 -0.74 7.95
C LEU A 16 31.08 -1.00 8.25
N ALA A 17 30.48 -1.92 7.52
CA ALA A 17 29.20 -2.49 7.94
C ALA A 17 29.50 -3.16 9.30
N SER A 18 28.86 -2.68 10.34
CA SER A 18 29.05 -3.23 11.68
C SER A 18 28.09 -4.40 11.87
N ILE A 19 28.58 -5.46 12.47
CA ILE A 19 27.72 -6.53 13.04
C ILE A 19 26.61 -5.85 13.82
N TYR A 20 25.36 -6.25 13.57
CA TYR A 20 24.11 -5.62 13.99
C TYR A 20 23.73 -4.32 13.27
N GLY A 21 24.44 -3.93 12.22
CA GLY A 21 24.04 -2.84 11.33
C GLY A 21 23.00 -3.28 10.29
N GLN A 22 22.37 -2.29 9.66
CA GLN A 22 21.43 -2.55 8.58
C GLN A 22 22.15 -3.11 7.35
N CYS A 23 21.55 -4.08 6.69
CA CYS A 23 22.04 -4.63 5.43
C CYS A 23 22.10 -3.56 4.34
N THR A 24 23.13 -3.59 3.51
CA THR A 24 23.27 -2.69 2.37
C THR A 24 22.19 -2.96 1.33
N GLY A 25 21.35 -1.96 1.05
CA GLY A 25 20.27 -2.06 0.06
C GLY A 25 19.08 -2.95 0.46
N ARG A 26 18.97 -3.35 1.74
CA ARG A 26 17.87 -4.16 2.26
C ARG A 26 17.49 -3.74 3.68
N SER A 27 16.29 -4.14 4.11
CA SER A 27 15.75 -3.82 5.45
C SER A 27 16.24 -4.75 6.58
N GLY A 28 16.98 -5.81 6.25
CA GLY A 28 17.49 -6.80 7.20
C GLY A 28 18.66 -6.30 8.04
N ILE A 29 19.15 -7.17 8.93
CA ILE A 29 20.25 -6.92 9.85
C ILE A 29 21.43 -7.84 9.55
N CYS A 30 22.66 -7.33 9.66
CA CYS A 30 23.88 -8.11 9.53
C CYS A 30 24.18 -8.86 10.83
N ILE A 31 23.91 -10.16 10.85
CA ILE A 31 24.18 -11.04 12.01
C ILE A 31 24.69 -12.40 11.55
N ASP A 32 25.25 -13.16 12.48
CA ASP A 32 25.67 -14.53 12.20
C ASP A 32 24.50 -15.42 11.81
N THR A 33 24.77 -16.39 10.95
CA THR A 33 23.74 -17.26 10.36
C THR A 33 23.04 -18.15 11.40
N GLY A 34 23.72 -18.49 12.50
CA GLY A 34 23.16 -19.26 13.61
C GLY A 34 22.11 -18.44 14.36
N THR A 35 22.45 -17.20 14.70
CA THR A 35 21.49 -16.25 15.31
C THR A 35 20.31 -15.99 14.40
N CYS A 36 20.55 -15.74 13.10
CA CYS A 36 19.47 -15.56 12.13
C CYS A 36 18.48 -16.73 12.14
N THR A 37 19.01 -17.95 12.08
CA THR A 37 18.19 -19.16 12.07
C THR A 37 17.46 -19.36 13.40
N SER A 38 18.07 -19.01 14.54
CA SER A 38 17.44 -19.15 15.87
C SER A 38 16.22 -18.23 16.03
N TYR A 39 16.21 -17.10 15.34
CA TYR A 39 15.07 -16.18 15.27
C TYR A 39 14.10 -16.47 14.11
N GLY A 40 14.28 -17.60 13.42
CA GLY A 40 13.42 -18.00 12.30
C GLY A 40 13.58 -17.14 11.04
N GLY A 41 14.65 -16.35 10.96
CA GLY A 41 14.97 -15.50 9.81
C GLY A 41 15.53 -16.29 8.63
N THR A 42 15.59 -15.62 7.49
CA THR A 42 16.25 -16.09 6.28
C THR A 42 17.46 -15.21 5.98
N TYR A 43 18.56 -15.77 5.50
CA TYR A 43 19.77 -14.99 5.25
C TYR A 43 20.22 -15.05 3.79
N SER A 44 20.86 -13.97 3.34
CA SER A 44 21.46 -13.83 2.02
C SER A 44 22.87 -13.25 2.10
N SER A 45 23.75 -13.66 1.18
CA SER A 45 25.13 -13.17 1.10
C SER A 45 25.22 -11.86 0.31
N GLY A 46 26.31 -11.11 0.54
CA GLY A 46 26.67 -9.93 -0.26
C GLY A 46 26.09 -8.60 0.20
N ASN A 47 25.25 -8.58 1.22
CA ASN A 47 24.63 -7.37 1.74
C ASN A 47 25.23 -6.88 3.09
N CYS A 48 26.29 -7.56 3.59
CA CYS A 48 27.03 -7.20 4.78
C CYS A 48 28.53 -7.09 4.42
N PRO A 49 28.94 -6.05 3.69
CA PRO A 49 30.31 -5.93 3.19
C PRO A 49 31.28 -5.63 4.36
N GLY A 50 32.39 -6.35 4.38
CA GLY A 50 33.45 -6.18 5.39
C GLY A 50 33.24 -7.00 6.68
N ASP A 51 32.14 -7.71 6.81
CA ASP A 51 31.87 -8.58 7.95
C ASP A 51 32.46 -10.00 7.75
N PRO A 52 32.64 -10.79 8.82
CA PRO A 52 33.06 -12.18 8.73
C PRO A 52 32.17 -13.03 7.81
N GLU A 53 32.71 -14.15 7.29
CA GLU A 53 31.98 -14.99 6.33
C GLU A 53 30.69 -15.61 6.88
N ASP A 54 30.58 -15.79 8.17
CA ASP A 54 29.41 -16.29 8.88
C ASP A 54 28.36 -15.21 9.17
N VAL A 55 28.72 -13.92 9.00
CA VAL A 55 27.78 -12.78 9.12
C VAL A 55 27.13 -12.51 7.77
N LYS A 56 25.82 -12.58 7.73
CA LYS A 56 25.02 -12.37 6.52
C LYS A 56 23.83 -11.49 6.83
N CYS A 57 23.26 -10.94 5.76
CA CYS A 57 22.01 -10.19 5.86
C CYS A 57 20.88 -11.13 6.24
N CYS A 58 20.33 -10.94 7.42
CA CYS A 58 19.19 -11.68 7.92
C CYS A 58 17.91 -10.88 7.76
N ASP A 59 16.96 -11.47 7.06
CA ASP A 59 15.64 -10.92 6.78
C ASP A 59 14.54 -11.78 7.41
N ASN A 60 13.31 -11.28 7.43
CA ASN A 60 12.10 -12.01 7.84
C ASN A 60 12.13 -12.56 9.28
N ILE A 61 12.83 -11.89 10.17
CA ILE A 61 12.86 -12.25 11.58
C ILE A 61 11.50 -11.94 12.20
N SER A 62 10.76 -12.97 12.59
CA SER A 62 9.49 -12.81 13.28
C SER A 62 9.69 -12.46 14.74
N CYS A 63 8.79 -11.68 15.29
CA CYS A 63 8.80 -11.29 16.70
C CYS A 63 7.37 -11.28 17.28
N LYS A 64 7.28 -11.25 18.62
CA LYS A 64 6.01 -11.30 19.30
C LYS A 64 6.01 -10.39 20.53
N SER A 65 4.96 -9.57 20.67
CA SER A 65 4.78 -8.73 21.85
C SER A 65 4.25 -9.54 23.05
N SER A 66 4.33 -8.96 24.23
CA SER A 66 3.83 -9.58 25.48
C SER A 66 2.31 -9.77 25.50
N ASP A 67 1.58 -8.98 24.73
CA ASP A 67 0.12 -9.08 24.55
C ASP A 67 -0.30 -10.08 23.45
N GLY A 68 0.70 -10.77 22.84
CA GLY A 68 0.48 -11.85 21.87
C GLY A 68 0.46 -11.39 20.40
N ARG A 69 0.55 -10.10 20.12
CA ARG A 69 0.65 -9.61 18.73
C ARG A 69 1.94 -10.06 18.09
N THR A 70 1.88 -10.46 16.84
CA THR A 70 3.06 -10.83 16.05
C THR A 70 3.52 -9.67 15.18
N GLY A 71 4.80 -9.65 14.87
CA GLY A 71 5.43 -8.61 14.06
C GLY A 71 6.68 -9.12 13.36
N THR A 72 7.37 -8.22 12.70
CA THR A 72 8.65 -8.47 12.03
C THR A 72 9.69 -7.46 12.51
N CYS A 73 10.90 -7.92 12.71
CA CYS A 73 12.00 -7.07 13.13
C CYS A 73 12.46 -6.16 11.97
N SER A 74 12.57 -4.87 12.23
CA SER A 74 13.07 -3.88 11.26
C SER A 74 13.70 -2.67 11.95
N PHE A 75 14.56 -1.94 11.22
CA PHE A 75 15.10 -0.64 11.64
C PHE A 75 14.07 0.48 11.48
N THR A 76 13.11 0.33 10.57
CA THR A 76 12.05 1.30 10.32
C THR A 76 10.70 0.63 10.46
N CYS A 77 9.83 1.20 11.27
CA CYS A 77 8.49 0.70 11.50
C CYS A 77 7.49 1.82 11.22
N SER A 78 6.41 1.49 10.53
CA SER A 78 5.29 2.41 10.28
C SER A 78 4.17 2.31 11.31
N GLY A 79 4.27 1.42 12.30
CA GLY A 79 3.27 1.16 13.33
C GLY A 79 3.87 1.01 14.73
N ASP A 80 3.13 0.35 15.62
CA ASP A 80 3.56 0.06 16.98
C ASP A 80 4.89 -0.72 17.00
N THR A 81 5.75 -0.40 17.96
CA THR A 81 7.03 -1.08 18.10
C THR A 81 7.23 -1.64 19.50
N VAL A 82 7.89 -2.80 19.58
CA VAL A 82 8.37 -3.38 20.83
C VAL A 82 9.86 -3.60 20.73
N SER A 83 10.60 -3.10 21.71
CA SER A 83 12.05 -3.31 21.83
C SER A 83 12.39 -4.64 22.53
N GLY A 84 13.58 -5.19 22.26
CA GLY A 84 14.09 -6.38 22.95
C GLY A 84 13.50 -7.71 22.47
N GLN A 85 12.72 -7.73 21.40
CA GLN A 85 12.18 -8.95 20.79
C GLN A 85 12.95 -9.35 19.53
N CYS A 86 13.89 -8.53 19.08
CA CYS A 86 14.70 -8.73 17.89
C CYS A 86 16.17 -8.86 18.24
N PRO A 87 16.98 -9.58 17.43
CA PRO A 87 18.42 -9.62 17.63
C PRO A 87 19.05 -8.25 17.38
N GLY A 88 20.17 -7.96 18.02
CA GLY A 88 20.91 -6.72 17.83
C GLY A 88 20.56 -5.59 18.78
N GLY A 89 20.74 -4.36 18.34
CA GLY A 89 20.57 -3.15 19.17
C GLY A 89 19.13 -2.67 19.30
N SER A 90 18.94 -1.61 20.09
CA SER A 90 17.63 -0.99 20.33
C SER A 90 16.97 -0.41 19.09
N ASP A 91 17.74 -0.21 18.02
CA ASP A 91 17.26 0.39 16.76
C ASP A 91 16.60 -0.64 15.83
N PHE A 92 16.91 -1.93 16.02
CA PHE A 92 16.25 -3.03 15.32
C PHE A 92 15.11 -3.55 16.18
N LYS A 93 13.89 -3.13 15.88
CA LYS A 93 12.71 -3.32 16.72
C LYS A 93 11.72 -4.28 16.10
N CYS A 94 10.93 -4.90 16.96
CA CYS A 94 9.74 -5.62 16.55
C CYS A 94 8.69 -4.59 16.07
N CYS A 95 8.48 -4.50 14.79
CA CYS A 95 7.41 -3.75 14.18
C CYS A 95 6.15 -4.59 14.27
N LEU A 96 5.29 -4.26 15.19
CA LEU A 96 3.98 -4.91 15.32
C LEU A 96 3.08 -4.39 14.20
N GLY A 97 2.32 -5.28 13.59
CA GLY A 97 1.15 -4.87 12.81
C GLY A 97 0.24 -4.01 13.70
N SER A 98 -0.49 -3.07 13.10
CA SER A 98 -1.52 -2.33 13.82
C SER A 98 -2.36 -3.29 14.67
N SER A 99 -2.90 -2.84 15.79
CA SER A 99 -3.67 -3.64 16.75
C SER A 99 -4.89 -4.36 16.15
N GLU A 100 -5.16 -4.18 14.90
CA GLU A 100 -6.15 -4.88 14.09
C GLU A 100 -5.48 -5.75 13.03
N GLY A 101 -4.53 -6.57 13.37
CA GLY A 101 -4.14 -7.85 12.73
C GLY A 101 -3.82 -7.91 11.23
N ASP A 102 -4.15 -6.91 10.46
CA ASP A 102 -4.12 -6.94 9.01
C ASP A 102 -3.19 -5.87 8.45
N TYR A 103 -2.03 -6.28 7.94
CA TYR A 103 -1.19 -5.38 7.17
C TYR A 103 -1.70 -5.33 5.72
N TYR A 104 -2.08 -4.14 5.27
CA TYR A 104 -2.62 -3.92 3.91
C TYR A 104 -1.74 -3.02 3.05
N GLY A 105 -0.48 -2.89 3.39
CA GLY A 105 0.49 -2.16 2.59
C GLY A 105 0.85 -2.87 1.28
N PRO A 106 1.65 -2.22 0.42
CA PRO A 106 2.10 -2.81 -0.82
C PRO A 106 3.02 -4.01 -0.59
N CYS A 107 2.99 -4.96 -1.51
CA CYS A 107 3.95 -6.07 -1.53
C CYS A 107 5.36 -5.57 -1.82
N TYR A 108 6.38 -6.19 -1.22
CA TYR A 108 7.77 -5.88 -1.54
C TYR A 108 8.08 -6.17 -3.02
N GLY A 109 8.64 -5.18 -3.69
CA GLY A 109 8.92 -5.24 -5.12
C GLY A 109 7.72 -4.98 -6.01
N GLY A 110 6.65 -4.45 -5.44
CA GLY A 110 5.40 -4.19 -6.14
C GLY A 110 4.62 -5.47 -6.41
N GLY A 111 3.48 -5.31 -6.99
CA GLY A 111 2.80 -6.45 -7.55
C GLY A 111 1.62 -6.98 -6.75
N GLY A 112 1.16 -6.31 -5.70
CA GLY A 112 0.00 -6.74 -4.95
C GLY A 112 -0.16 -6.02 -3.61
N ALA A 113 -1.24 -6.33 -2.91
CA ALA A 113 -1.52 -5.88 -1.56
C ALA A 113 -1.21 -6.99 -0.55
N CYS A 114 -0.55 -6.63 0.53
CA CYS A 114 -0.34 -7.54 1.65
C CYS A 114 -1.64 -7.69 2.45
N ILE A 115 -2.11 -8.90 2.59
CA ILE A 115 -3.33 -9.23 3.33
C ILE A 115 -3.07 -10.34 4.34
N ASN A 116 -3.84 -10.33 5.41
CA ASN A 116 -3.90 -11.47 6.33
C ASN A 116 -4.86 -12.52 5.78
N ILE A 117 -4.33 -13.66 5.32
CA ILE A 117 -5.12 -14.74 4.70
C ILE A 117 -6.03 -15.49 5.68
N ASP A 118 -5.86 -15.30 6.99
CA ASP A 118 -6.74 -15.90 8.00
C ASP A 118 -8.04 -15.09 8.14
N THR A 119 -8.02 -13.80 7.77
CA THR A 119 -9.16 -12.87 7.90
C THR A 119 -9.69 -12.39 6.56
N VAL A 120 -8.85 -12.34 5.53
CA VAL A 120 -9.19 -11.85 4.20
C VAL A 120 -8.86 -12.89 3.14
N SER A 121 -9.83 -13.25 2.34
CA SER A 121 -9.65 -14.16 1.21
C SER A 121 -9.02 -13.44 0.01
N CYS A 122 -7.88 -13.94 -0.46
CA CYS A 122 -7.36 -13.57 -1.77
C CYS A 122 -8.00 -14.48 -2.82
N GLU A 123 -8.85 -13.92 -3.65
CA GLU A 123 -9.63 -14.73 -4.60
C GLU A 123 -8.86 -15.14 -5.86
N THR A 124 -7.65 -14.64 -6.03
CA THR A 124 -6.82 -14.96 -7.20
C THR A 124 -5.67 -15.86 -6.83
N SER A 125 -4.58 -15.30 -6.41
CA SER A 125 -3.43 -16.02 -5.89
C SER A 125 -2.67 -15.15 -4.88
N TYR A 126 -1.96 -15.81 -3.98
CA TYR A 126 -1.06 -15.11 -3.08
C TYR A 126 0.34 -15.67 -3.14
N VAL A 127 1.31 -14.76 -2.95
CA VAL A 127 2.73 -15.07 -2.94
C VAL A 127 3.27 -14.83 -1.53
N SER A 128 3.98 -15.81 -1.00
CA SER A 128 4.66 -15.70 0.30
C SER A 128 5.97 -14.92 0.19
N GLY A 129 6.41 -14.31 1.29
CA GLY A 129 7.71 -13.61 1.36
C GLY A 129 7.76 -12.24 0.65
N LYS A 130 6.62 -11.72 0.22
CA LYS A 130 6.49 -10.39 -0.38
C LYS A 130 5.87 -9.35 0.55
N CYS A 131 5.57 -9.72 1.78
CA CYS A 131 4.93 -8.86 2.75
C CYS A 131 5.67 -8.91 4.08
N PRO A 132 5.73 -7.81 4.83
CA PRO A 132 6.17 -7.85 6.23
C PRO A 132 5.10 -8.56 7.08
N GLY A 133 5.52 -9.15 8.18
CA GLY A 133 4.60 -9.82 9.11
C GLY A 133 4.76 -11.34 9.16
N GLY A 134 3.84 -12.00 9.83
CA GLY A 134 3.83 -13.44 10.03
C GLY A 134 3.48 -14.24 8.76
N THR A 135 3.47 -15.56 8.87
CA THR A 135 3.19 -16.48 7.76
C THR A 135 1.78 -16.32 7.16
N SER A 136 0.86 -15.75 7.93
CA SER A 136 -0.50 -15.43 7.49
C SER A 136 -0.57 -14.16 6.64
N ILE A 137 0.45 -13.29 6.67
CA ILE A 137 0.47 -12.09 5.83
C ILE A 137 1.11 -12.44 4.50
N LYS A 138 0.32 -12.36 3.44
CA LYS A 138 0.75 -12.72 2.09
C LYS A 138 0.39 -11.66 1.09
N CYS A 139 1.18 -11.59 0.03
CA CYS A 139 0.90 -10.72 -1.10
C CYS A 139 -0.26 -11.32 -1.92
N CYS A 140 -1.38 -10.63 -1.93
CA CYS A 140 -2.50 -10.95 -2.80
C CYS A 140 -2.34 -10.25 -4.14
N VAL A 141 -2.34 -11.01 -5.20
CA VAL A 141 -2.26 -10.51 -6.59
C VAL A 141 -3.62 -10.67 -7.27
N ALA A 142 -4.03 -9.75 -8.13
CA ALA A 142 -5.28 -9.83 -8.86
C ALA A 142 -5.03 -10.46 -10.24
N GLY A 143 -5.33 -11.74 -10.41
CA GLY A 143 -5.08 -12.46 -11.65
C GLY A 143 -3.61 -12.35 -12.05
N ASP A 144 -3.34 -11.92 -13.27
CA ASP A 144 -1.98 -11.68 -13.78
C ASP A 144 -1.42 -10.30 -13.38
N LYS A 145 -2.20 -9.48 -12.67
CA LYS A 145 -1.81 -8.13 -12.26
C LYS A 145 -1.85 -7.95 -10.76
N PRO A 146 -0.88 -7.20 -10.24
CA PRO A 146 -0.81 -6.86 -8.82
C PRO A 146 -1.92 -5.89 -8.42
N SER A 147 -2.44 -6.09 -7.23
CA SER A 147 -3.38 -5.16 -6.58
C SER A 147 -2.72 -4.54 -5.34
N TRP A 148 -2.95 -3.25 -5.14
CA TRP A 148 -2.44 -2.51 -4.00
C TRP A 148 -3.61 -2.05 -3.15
N TYR A 149 -3.61 -2.37 -1.86
CA TYR A 149 -4.61 -1.85 -0.94
C TYR A 149 -4.01 -0.75 -0.07
N ILE A 150 -4.74 0.35 0.06
CA ILE A 150 -4.42 1.48 0.94
C ILE A 150 -5.61 1.72 1.85
N ASN A 151 -5.37 1.68 3.17
CA ASN A 151 -6.33 2.13 4.15
C ASN A 151 -6.10 3.61 4.42
N GLN A 152 -7.02 4.48 3.99
CA GLN A 152 -6.90 5.93 4.19
C GLN A 152 -6.79 6.32 5.66
N LEU A 153 -7.37 5.52 6.56
CA LEU A 153 -7.39 5.81 8.00
C LEU A 153 -6.01 5.73 8.65
N ASP A 154 -5.03 5.10 8.00
CA ASP A 154 -3.64 5.04 8.47
C ASP A 154 -2.88 6.36 8.22
N TYR A 155 -3.42 7.27 7.41
CA TYR A 155 -2.80 8.53 6.99
C TYR A 155 -3.40 9.73 7.74
N THR A 156 -3.07 9.84 9.02
CA THR A 156 -3.65 10.83 9.95
C THR A 156 -2.89 12.15 10.01
N GLU A 157 -1.78 12.29 9.28
CA GLU A 157 -1.01 13.53 9.24
C GLU A 157 -1.86 14.68 8.72
N THR A 158 -1.90 15.79 9.50
CA THR A 158 -2.61 17.00 9.09
C THR A 158 -1.90 17.64 7.90
N VAL A 159 -2.58 17.73 6.77
CA VAL A 159 -2.06 18.37 5.55
C VAL A 159 -2.42 19.84 5.52
N VAL A 160 -3.66 20.18 5.85
CA VAL A 160 -4.17 21.55 5.85
C VAL A 160 -5.16 21.77 7.00
N ILE A 161 -5.31 23.03 7.43
CA ILE A 161 -6.33 23.43 8.41
C ILE A 161 -7.30 24.39 7.70
N ILE A 162 -8.58 24.04 7.66
CA ILE A 162 -9.65 24.85 7.08
C ILE A 162 -10.70 25.10 8.16
N ASP A 163 -11.04 26.36 8.40
CA ASP A 163 -12.02 26.77 9.42
C ASP A 163 -11.73 26.17 10.83
N GLY A 164 -10.44 25.98 11.15
CA GLY A 164 -9.99 25.39 12.41
C GLY A 164 -10.02 23.87 12.46
N GLU A 165 -10.51 23.18 11.43
CA GLU A 165 -10.50 21.74 11.31
C GLU A 165 -9.23 21.22 10.64
N LYS A 166 -8.63 20.19 11.23
CA LYS A 166 -7.49 19.49 10.66
C LYS A 166 -7.95 18.51 9.60
N LYS A 167 -7.42 18.67 8.40
CA LYS A 167 -7.71 17.82 7.25
C LYS A 167 -6.51 16.92 6.91
N SER A 168 -6.81 15.68 6.63
CA SER A 168 -5.82 14.63 6.32
C SER A 168 -6.40 13.65 5.29
N VAL A 169 -5.59 12.74 4.81
CA VAL A 169 -6.09 11.63 3.98
C VAL A 169 -7.11 10.80 4.74
N ALA A 170 -6.90 10.57 6.04
CA ALA A 170 -7.85 9.82 6.86
C ALA A 170 -9.26 10.43 6.87
N THR A 171 -9.38 11.75 6.79
CA THR A 171 -10.67 12.46 6.79
C THR A 171 -11.28 12.63 5.40
N ASP A 172 -10.46 12.98 4.40
CA ASP A 172 -10.95 13.47 3.10
C ASP A 172 -10.29 12.79 1.89
N GLY A 173 -9.44 11.78 2.09
CA GLY A 173 -8.53 11.24 1.09
C GLY A 173 -8.99 9.97 0.35
N CYS A 174 -10.26 9.59 0.38
CA CYS A 174 -10.72 8.36 -0.27
C CYS A 174 -10.40 8.33 -1.78
N GLY A 175 -10.59 9.43 -2.49
CA GLY A 175 -10.25 9.57 -3.90
C GLY A 175 -8.75 9.43 -4.17
N LEU A 176 -7.93 10.06 -3.33
CA LEU A 176 -6.47 10.02 -3.44
C LEU A 176 -5.93 8.61 -3.16
N SER A 177 -6.45 7.94 -2.14
CA SER A 177 -6.11 6.55 -1.83
C SER A 177 -6.50 5.61 -2.97
N SER A 178 -7.70 5.80 -3.57
CA SER A 178 -8.15 5.03 -4.72
C SER A 178 -7.29 5.28 -5.96
N LEU A 179 -6.90 6.52 -6.24
CA LEU A 179 -6.00 6.86 -7.34
C LEU A 179 -4.61 6.28 -7.12
N SER A 180 -4.06 6.39 -5.90
CA SER A 180 -2.75 5.82 -5.57
C SER A 180 -2.74 4.28 -5.74
N MET A 181 -3.81 3.59 -5.31
CA MET A 181 -3.97 2.15 -5.58
C MET A 181 -3.97 1.85 -7.07
N GLY A 182 -4.65 2.67 -7.87
CA GLY A 182 -4.69 2.54 -9.33
C GLY A 182 -3.33 2.74 -9.98
N ILE A 183 -2.63 3.81 -9.65
CA ILE A 183 -1.29 4.12 -10.17
C ILE A 183 -0.32 3.00 -9.79
N ALA A 184 -0.32 2.57 -8.54
CA ALA A 184 0.54 1.50 -8.08
C ALA A 184 0.26 0.18 -8.83
N SER A 185 -1.00 -0.15 -9.06
CA SER A 185 -1.40 -1.35 -9.80
C SER A 185 -1.03 -1.28 -11.28
N MET A 186 -1.09 -0.11 -11.89
CA MET A 186 -0.82 0.09 -13.32
C MET A 186 0.68 0.22 -13.61
N LEU A 187 1.39 1.01 -12.81
CA LEU A 187 2.78 1.41 -13.07
C LEU A 187 3.78 0.71 -12.14
N GLY A 188 3.33 0.00 -11.11
CA GLY A 188 4.20 -0.59 -10.09
C GLY A 188 4.88 0.44 -9.18
N ASN A 189 4.41 1.68 -9.20
CA ASN A 189 4.96 2.80 -8.45
C ASN A 189 3.98 3.26 -7.37
N PHE A 190 4.35 3.09 -6.11
CA PHE A 190 3.54 3.56 -5.00
C PHE A 190 3.73 5.06 -4.79
N LEU A 191 2.61 5.78 -4.74
CA LEU A 191 2.56 7.19 -4.37
C LEU A 191 1.87 7.32 -3.02
N ASP A 192 2.49 8.05 -2.09
CA ASP A 192 1.88 8.30 -0.79
C ASP A 192 0.64 9.20 -0.96
N PRO A 193 -0.55 8.79 -0.50
CA PRO A 193 -1.75 9.61 -0.61
C PRO A 193 -1.63 10.97 0.08
N THR A 194 -0.76 11.11 1.10
CA THR A 194 -0.52 12.40 1.77
C THR A 194 0.23 13.37 0.84
N ASP A 195 1.16 12.86 0.03
CA ASP A 195 1.86 13.68 -0.97
C ASP A 195 0.91 14.10 -2.11
N LEU A 196 0.04 13.18 -2.55
CA LEU A 196 -1.03 13.53 -3.51
C LEU A 196 -1.98 14.58 -2.93
N PHE A 197 -2.29 14.51 -1.62
CA PHE A 197 -3.11 15.54 -0.97
C PHE A 197 -2.43 16.90 -1.03
N ARG A 198 -1.14 16.99 -0.66
CA ARG A 198 -0.37 18.24 -0.72
C ARG A 198 -0.35 18.79 -2.14
N GLU A 199 -0.04 17.96 -3.12
CA GLU A 199 0.02 18.37 -4.52
C GLU A 199 -1.32 18.93 -5.02
N ALA A 200 -2.43 18.24 -4.76
CA ALA A 200 -3.74 18.70 -5.16
C ALA A 200 -4.17 19.96 -4.41
N ASN A 201 -3.88 20.07 -3.12
CA ASN A 201 -4.16 21.26 -2.31
C ASN A 201 -3.37 22.48 -2.82
N ASP A 202 -2.08 22.31 -3.09
CA ASP A 202 -1.21 23.39 -3.57
C ASP A 202 -1.61 23.87 -4.98
N ALA A 203 -2.17 22.97 -5.79
CA ALA A 203 -2.75 23.29 -7.10
C ALA A 203 -4.17 23.86 -7.02
N GLY A 204 -4.77 23.98 -5.83
CA GLY A 204 -6.09 24.59 -5.64
C GLY A 204 -7.27 23.65 -5.90
N TYR A 205 -7.08 22.35 -5.91
CA TYR A 205 -8.14 21.36 -6.13
C TYR A 205 -8.82 20.87 -4.84
N TYR A 206 -8.43 21.38 -3.68
CA TYR A 206 -9.05 21.00 -2.42
C TYR A 206 -9.97 22.11 -1.89
N TYR A 207 -11.25 21.81 -1.72
CA TYR A 207 -12.28 22.77 -1.33
C TYR A 207 -12.87 22.52 0.08
N GLY A 208 -12.17 21.71 0.90
CA GLY A 208 -12.54 21.49 2.31
C GLY A 208 -13.40 20.25 2.58
N ALA A 209 -13.83 19.50 1.53
CA ALA A 209 -14.69 18.33 1.68
C ALA A 209 -14.37 17.23 0.65
N GLY A 210 -13.11 16.73 0.69
CA GLY A 210 -12.64 15.73 -0.28
C GLY A 210 -12.18 16.33 -1.60
N PHE A 211 -12.05 15.49 -2.62
CA PHE A 211 -11.48 15.83 -3.92
C PHE A 211 -12.49 15.50 -5.03
N GLY A 212 -12.63 16.39 -6.01
CA GLY A 212 -13.46 16.18 -7.19
C GLY A 212 -12.76 15.34 -8.26
N HIS A 213 -13.49 15.04 -9.33
CA HIS A 213 -12.97 14.32 -10.50
C HIS A 213 -11.80 15.06 -11.15
N ASP A 214 -11.86 16.38 -11.19
CA ASP A 214 -10.83 17.27 -11.73
C ASP A 214 -9.50 17.13 -11.02
N ALA A 215 -9.52 16.99 -9.68
CA ALA A 215 -8.33 16.72 -8.90
C ALA A 215 -7.71 15.35 -9.28
N LEU A 216 -8.52 14.32 -9.43
CA LEU A 216 -8.06 12.98 -9.78
C LEU A 216 -7.51 12.91 -11.20
N ILE A 217 -8.11 13.66 -12.14
CA ILE A 217 -7.61 13.82 -13.50
C ILE A 217 -6.26 14.55 -13.49
N PHE A 218 -6.16 15.66 -12.75
CA PHE A 218 -4.93 16.44 -12.63
C PHE A 218 -3.78 15.59 -12.08
N LEU A 219 -4.01 14.94 -10.95
CA LEU A 219 -3.00 14.07 -10.32
C LEU A 219 -2.65 12.87 -11.19
N GLY A 220 -3.65 12.23 -11.81
CA GLY A 220 -3.39 11.10 -12.72
C GLY A 220 -2.45 11.51 -13.85
N ASN A 221 -2.72 12.62 -14.53
CA ASN A 221 -1.88 13.13 -15.62
C ASN A 221 -0.45 13.45 -15.18
N ASN A 222 -0.28 14.03 -13.98
CA ASN A 222 1.04 14.33 -13.44
C ASN A 222 1.86 13.07 -13.12
N HIS A 223 1.17 11.96 -12.85
CA HIS A 223 1.79 10.70 -12.44
C HIS A 223 1.69 9.57 -13.48
N GLY A 224 1.44 9.91 -14.75
CA GLY A 224 1.58 8.99 -15.88
C GLY A 224 0.37 8.12 -16.16
N VAL A 225 -0.82 8.50 -15.67
CA VAL A 225 -2.08 7.85 -16.01
C VAL A 225 -3.15 8.87 -16.40
N SER A 226 -4.03 8.53 -17.34
CA SER A 226 -5.28 9.27 -17.52
C SER A 226 -6.40 8.68 -16.67
N VAL A 227 -7.36 9.51 -16.28
CA VAL A 227 -8.56 9.10 -15.57
C VAL A 227 -9.77 9.57 -16.39
N ASP A 228 -10.41 8.65 -17.09
CA ASP A 228 -11.54 8.94 -18.01
C ASP A 228 -12.85 8.51 -17.35
N TRP A 229 -13.72 9.47 -17.06
CA TRP A 229 -14.97 9.23 -16.35
C TRP A 229 -16.09 8.75 -17.29
N THR A 230 -16.84 7.74 -16.84
CA THR A 230 -17.96 7.14 -17.55
C THR A 230 -19.03 6.61 -16.60
N ASP A 231 -20.27 6.54 -17.05
CA ASP A 231 -21.37 5.85 -16.39
C ASP A 231 -21.74 4.51 -17.09
N ASP A 232 -20.93 4.10 -18.08
CA ASP A 232 -21.12 2.86 -18.82
C ASP A 232 -20.50 1.66 -18.09
N ILE A 233 -21.36 0.81 -17.53
CA ILE A 233 -20.95 -0.40 -16.81
C ILE A 233 -20.23 -1.40 -17.71
N ASP A 234 -20.61 -1.51 -18.99
CA ASP A 234 -19.96 -2.45 -19.91
C ASP A 234 -18.54 -1.98 -20.25
N ALA A 235 -18.34 -0.66 -20.35
CA ALA A 235 -17.00 -0.08 -20.46
C ALA A 235 -16.16 -0.35 -19.22
N VAL A 236 -16.75 -0.28 -18.01
CA VAL A 236 -16.08 -0.62 -16.74
C VAL A 236 -15.63 -2.08 -16.72
N TYR A 237 -16.51 -3.02 -17.03
CA TYR A 237 -16.15 -4.43 -17.08
C TYR A 237 -15.07 -4.71 -18.12
N SER A 238 -15.19 -4.12 -19.32
CA SER A 238 -14.20 -4.25 -20.37
C SER A 238 -12.83 -3.70 -19.96
N ALA A 239 -12.80 -2.57 -19.26
CA ALA A 239 -11.58 -1.98 -18.72
C ALA A 239 -10.92 -2.91 -17.68
N LEU A 240 -11.68 -3.42 -16.73
CA LEU A 240 -11.20 -4.32 -15.70
C LEU A 240 -10.71 -5.68 -16.28
N GLU A 241 -11.43 -6.23 -17.25
CA GLU A 241 -11.02 -7.45 -17.98
C GLU A 241 -9.72 -7.22 -18.80
N ALA A 242 -9.53 -6.00 -19.32
CA ALA A 242 -8.27 -5.59 -19.95
C ALA A 242 -7.17 -5.26 -18.92
N GLY A 243 -7.47 -5.40 -17.63
CA GLY A 243 -6.55 -5.19 -16.52
C GLY A 243 -6.26 -3.74 -16.22
N LYS A 244 -7.14 -2.82 -16.56
CA LYS A 244 -7.11 -1.43 -16.08
C LYS A 244 -7.68 -1.36 -14.66
N GLY A 245 -7.29 -0.34 -13.91
CA GLY A 245 -7.94 0.02 -12.65
C GLY A 245 -9.14 0.93 -12.90
N VAL A 246 -10.08 0.94 -11.97
CA VAL A 246 -11.25 1.84 -12.06
C VAL A 246 -11.51 2.45 -10.67
N ILE A 247 -11.67 3.77 -10.61
CA ILE A 247 -12.15 4.48 -9.43
C ILE A 247 -13.66 4.57 -9.53
N PHE A 248 -14.37 4.05 -8.56
CA PHE A 248 -15.82 4.15 -8.50
C PHE A 248 -16.22 5.24 -7.52
N HIS A 249 -16.85 6.29 -8.01
CA HIS A 249 -17.45 7.34 -7.21
C HIS A 249 -18.85 6.93 -6.79
N VAL A 250 -19.03 6.69 -5.50
CA VAL A 250 -20.31 6.33 -4.91
C VAL A 250 -20.96 7.57 -4.28
N GLY A 251 -22.20 7.86 -4.68
CA GLY A 251 -22.91 9.03 -4.22
C GLY A 251 -23.44 8.92 -2.79
N PRO A 252 -23.89 10.04 -2.20
CA PRO A 252 -24.31 10.10 -0.81
C PRO A 252 -25.68 9.48 -0.52
N GLU A 253 -26.51 9.28 -1.54
CA GLU A 253 -27.88 8.82 -1.35
C GLU A 253 -28.01 7.31 -1.48
N ASN A 254 -28.57 6.67 -0.46
CA ASN A 254 -28.90 5.24 -0.41
C ASN A 254 -27.74 4.25 -0.38
N ILE A 255 -26.54 4.68 0.01
CA ILE A 255 -25.37 3.80 0.07
C ILE A 255 -25.10 3.36 1.50
N TYR A 256 -25.81 2.34 1.91
CA TYR A 256 -25.60 1.76 3.24
C TYR A 256 -24.34 0.88 3.34
N SER A 257 -23.67 0.61 2.22
CA SER A 257 -22.55 -0.32 2.19
C SER A 257 -21.19 0.35 2.33
N PHE A 258 -21.00 1.56 1.76
CA PHE A 258 -19.70 2.22 1.72
C PHE A 258 -19.63 3.49 2.55
N THR A 259 -20.67 4.35 2.49
CA THR A 259 -20.72 5.60 3.24
C THR A 259 -22.11 6.22 3.22
N HIS A 260 -22.35 7.19 4.12
CA HIS A 260 -23.53 8.06 4.10
C HIS A 260 -23.26 9.39 3.36
N GLY A 261 -22.03 9.66 2.99
CA GLY A 261 -21.59 10.80 2.16
C GLY A 261 -21.06 10.33 0.81
N GLY A 262 -20.50 11.22 0.00
CA GLY A 262 -19.76 10.85 -1.20
C GLY A 262 -18.51 10.05 -0.82
N HIS A 263 -18.15 9.05 -1.63
CA HIS A 263 -16.99 8.20 -1.38
C HIS A 263 -16.41 7.68 -2.69
N TYR A 264 -15.11 7.44 -2.70
CA TYR A 264 -14.41 6.78 -3.79
C TYR A 264 -13.87 5.44 -3.32
N ILE A 265 -14.05 4.42 -4.15
CA ILE A 265 -13.48 3.08 -3.95
C ILE A 265 -12.74 2.65 -5.21
N TYR A 266 -11.80 1.72 -5.05
CA TYR A 266 -10.99 1.22 -6.16
C TYR A 266 -11.46 -0.17 -6.60
N LEU A 267 -11.78 -0.30 -7.89
CA LEU A 267 -12.08 -1.57 -8.54
C LEU A 267 -10.81 -2.06 -9.25
N HIS A 268 -10.33 -3.23 -8.87
CA HIS A 268 -9.02 -3.72 -9.34
C HIS A 268 -9.08 -4.95 -10.24
N GLY A 269 -10.26 -5.43 -10.55
CA GLY A 269 -10.46 -6.56 -11.44
C GLY A 269 -11.92 -6.94 -11.60
N ALA A 270 -12.21 -7.80 -12.55
CA ALA A 270 -13.52 -8.36 -12.80
C ALA A 270 -13.45 -9.89 -12.89
N LYS A 271 -14.56 -10.56 -12.54
CA LYS A 271 -14.70 -12.00 -12.63
C LYS A 271 -16.14 -12.36 -12.94
N THR A 272 -16.34 -13.34 -13.80
CA THR A 272 -17.66 -13.95 -13.99
C THR A 272 -17.81 -15.16 -13.06
N GLN A 273 -18.82 -15.12 -12.21
CA GLN A 273 -19.15 -16.21 -11.28
C GLN A 273 -20.64 -16.52 -11.40
N ASN A 274 -20.99 -17.76 -11.69
CA ASN A 274 -22.37 -18.20 -11.90
C ASN A 274 -23.14 -17.37 -12.95
N ASN A 275 -22.48 -17.05 -14.07
CA ASN A 275 -22.98 -16.16 -15.14
C ASN A 275 -23.27 -14.72 -14.71
N ILE A 276 -22.82 -14.30 -13.56
CA ILE A 276 -22.90 -12.92 -13.07
C ILE A 276 -21.53 -12.30 -13.15
N LYS A 277 -21.39 -11.18 -13.87
CA LYS A 277 -20.19 -10.36 -13.84
C LYS A 277 -20.07 -9.66 -12.49
N LYS A 278 -18.93 -9.75 -11.85
CA LYS A 278 -18.62 -9.15 -10.55
C LYS A 278 -17.30 -8.39 -10.63
N VAL A 279 -17.13 -7.40 -9.77
CA VAL A 279 -15.92 -6.62 -9.63
C VAL A 279 -15.27 -6.84 -8.27
N TYR A 280 -13.95 -6.87 -8.25
CA TYR A 280 -13.18 -6.86 -7.01
C TYR A 280 -13.03 -5.42 -6.52
N VAL A 281 -13.33 -5.19 -5.26
CA VAL A 281 -13.33 -3.88 -4.62
C VAL A 281 -12.25 -3.80 -3.55
N PHE A 282 -11.51 -2.70 -3.55
CA PHE A 282 -10.78 -2.19 -2.41
C PHE A 282 -11.43 -0.90 -1.92
N ASP A 283 -12.00 -0.92 -0.74
CA ASP A 283 -12.51 0.27 -0.08
C ASP A 283 -11.39 0.90 0.76
N PRO A 284 -10.94 2.13 0.44
CA PRO A 284 -9.91 2.80 1.21
C PRO A 284 -10.34 3.14 2.64
N ASN A 285 -11.64 3.19 2.94
CA ASN A 285 -12.11 3.26 4.30
C ASN A 285 -12.06 1.88 4.96
N GLY A 286 -10.96 1.60 5.65
CA GLY A 286 -10.70 0.31 6.27
C GLY A 286 -11.76 -0.15 7.28
N SER A 287 -12.55 0.77 7.85
CA SER A 287 -13.66 0.42 8.75
C SER A 287 -14.82 -0.28 8.04
N ASN A 288 -14.94 -0.12 6.72
CA ASN A 288 -15.99 -0.78 5.94
C ASN A 288 -15.72 -2.27 5.66
N ASN A 289 -14.50 -2.75 5.87
CA ASN A 289 -14.06 -4.15 5.64
C ASN A 289 -14.24 -4.67 4.20
N TYR A 290 -14.42 -3.80 3.21
CA TYR A 290 -14.54 -4.19 1.80
C TYR A 290 -13.17 -4.24 1.13
N LYS A 291 -12.36 -5.22 1.55
CA LYS A 291 -11.03 -5.46 1.03
C LYS A 291 -11.06 -6.74 0.20
N ASN A 292 -10.83 -6.61 -1.09
CA ASN A 292 -10.87 -7.72 -2.04
C ASN A 292 -12.21 -8.48 -2.08
N VAL A 293 -13.30 -7.74 -1.94
CA VAL A 293 -14.67 -8.27 -1.95
C VAL A 293 -15.24 -8.21 -3.37
N LEU A 294 -16.02 -9.21 -3.74
CA LEU A 294 -16.70 -9.28 -5.02
C LEU A 294 -18.12 -8.70 -4.95
N PHE A 295 -18.38 -7.72 -5.79
CA PHE A 295 -19.71 -7.14 -5.98
C PHE A 295 -20.17 -7.28 -7.43
N ALA A 296 -21.48 -7.44 -7.63
CA ALA A 296 -22.11 -7.26 -8.93
C ALA A 296 -22.48 -5.79 -9.13
N LEU A 297 -22.11 -5.22 -10.27
CA LEU A 297 -22.61 -3.92 -10.71
C LEU A 297 -23.82 -4.16 -11.62
N LYS A 298 -24.88 -3.43 -11.42
CA LYS A 298 -26.02 -3.42 -12.34
C LYS A 298 -26.61 -2.03 -12.44
N ARG A 299 -27.20 -1.76 -13.57
CA ARG A 299 -27.90 -0.51 -13.82
C ARG A 299 -29.33 -0.60 -13.27
N SER A 300 -29.77 0.43 -12.59
CA SER A 300 -31.16 0.65 -12.20
C SER A 300 -31.68 1.92 -12.84
N ASP A 301 -32.99 2.16 -12.77
CA ASP A 301 -33.64 3.35 -13.34
C ASP A 301 -33.17 4.68 -12.73
N GLY A 302 -32.46 4.62 -11.61
CA GLY A 302 -31.91 5.79 -10.87
C GLY A 302 -30.40 5.88 -10.85
N GLY A 303 -29.65 4.99 -11.55
CA GLY A 303 -28.21 4.99 -11.54
C GLY A 303 -27.59 3.60 -11.54
N ILE A 304 -26.38 3.48 -10.99
CA ILE A 304 -25.63 2.23 -10.92
C ILE A 304 -25.76 1.65 -9.51
N GLU A 305 -26.23 0.42 -9.41
CA GLU A 305 -26.31 -0.31 -8.15
C GLU A 305 -25.15 -1.26 -7.94
N VAL A 306 -24.60 -1.25 -6.73
CA VAL A 306 -23.59 -2.21 -6.29
C VAL A 306 -24.26 -3.25 -5.40
N ALA A 307 -24.37 -4.49 -5.89
CA ALA A 307 -24.82 -5.66 -5.11
C ALA A 307 -26.11 -5.44 -4.31
N GLN A 308 -27.09 -4.74 -4.85
CA GLN A 308 -28.38 -4.44 -4.23
C GLN A 308 -28.35 -3.45 -3.05
N LYS A 309 -27.26 -2.74 -2.80
CA LYS A 309 -27.15 -1.89 -1.60
C LYS A 309 -26.56 -0.50 -1.82
N GLY A 310 -26.58 0.04 -3.02
CA GLY A 310 -26.09 1.39 -3.22
C GLY A 310 -26.17 1.84 -4.67
N THR A 311 -26.34 3.13 -4.86
CA THR A 311 -26.28 3.76 -6.18
C THR A 311 -24.91 4.40 -6.38
N GLY A 312 -24.23 4.01 -7.46
CA GLY A 312 -23.01 4.66 -7.89
C GLY A 312 -23.32 5.87 -8.77
N VAL A 313 -22.44 6.83 -8.78
CA VAL A 313 -22.56 8.04 -9.58
C VAL A 313 -21.86 7.86 -10.95
N ASP A 314 -20.59 7.49 -10.91
CA ASP A 314 -19.77 7.29 -12.10
C ASP A 314 -18.43 6.58 -11.80
N PHE A 315 -17.68 6.30 -12.86
CA PHE A 315 -16.43 5.55 -12.81
C PHE A 315 -15.31 6.28 -13.55
N GLY A 316 -14.15 6.40 -12.92
CA GLY A 316 -12.91 6.86 -13.55
C GLY A 316 -12.05 5.69 -14.00
N ILE A 317 -11.99 5.43 -15.30
CA ILE A 317 -11.12 4.39 -15.88
C ILE A 317 -9.70 4.92 -15.93
N ILE A 318 -8.77 4.21 -15.28
CA ILE A 318 -7.37 4.55 -15.23
C ILE A 318 -6.66 3.89 -16.41
N THR A 319 -5.94 4.68 -17.20
CA THR A 319 -5.14 4.20 -18.34
C THR A 319 -3.74 4.78 -18.24
N GLN A 320 -2.72 3.94 -18.48
CA GLN A 320 -1.34 4.43 -18.58
C GLN A 320 -1.21 5.37 -19.77
N LEU A 321 -0.54 6.52 -19.59
CA LEU A 321 -0.24 7.51 -20.61
C LEU A 321 0.95 7.10 -21.48
#